data_5b4a24ddee0a01de98ac4772f3b6b334
#
_entry.id   5b4a24ddee0a01de98ac4772f3b6b334
#
_cell.length_a   1.000
_cell.length_b   1.000
_cell.length_c   1.000
_cell.angle_alpha   90.00
_cell.angle_beta   90.00
_cell.angle_gamma   90.00
#
_symmetry.space_group_name_H-M   'P 1'
#
loop_
_entity.id
_entity.type
_entity.pdbx_description
1 polymer ?
#
loop_
_entity_poly.entity_id
_entity_poly.type
_entity_poly.pdbx_seq_one_letter_code
_entity_poly.pdbx_strand_id
1 'polypeptide(L)'
;MKQTKIFKITLSGLLLALGIVLPFLTGMQLGSVLCPMHIPILLCGIICGWQYGLLIGIICPLLRSVIVGMPPIYPTAISMSVELGIYGFVSGLLFEKLKNKNLNLLLVCFISLISAQLLGRLGWGLVRFIMGLIDKTNVFTFSAFLSGAFIVAWPGILAQLIIIPILIIS
;
A
#
# COMPACT_ATOMS: atom_id res chain seq x y z
N MET A 1 5.14 -24.61 5.83
CA MET A 1 3.74 -25.10 5.65
C MET A 1 3.16 -24.49 4.38
N LYS A 2 2.59 -25.31 3.47
CA LYS A 2 1.80 -24.79 2.33
C LYS A 2 0.52 -24.17 2.88
N GLN A 3 0.39 -22.86 2.84
CA GLN A 3 -0.83 -22.17 3.27
C GLN A 3 -2.00 -22.59 2.36
N THR A 4 -3.09 -23.03 2.97
CA THR A 4 -4.30 -23.41 2.22
C THR A 4 -4.94 -22.17 1.58
N LYS A 5 -5.66 -22.37 0.46
CA LYS A 5 -6.39 -21.27 -0.20
C LYS A 5 -7.36 -20.58 0.75
N ILE A 6 -8.03 -21.36 1.62
CA ILE A 6 -8.98 -20.86 2.62
C ILE A 6 -8.26 -19.89 3.59
N PHE A 7 -7.10 -20.29 4.12
CA PHE A 7 -6.30 -19.43 5.02
C PHE A 7 -5.94 -18.08 4.36
N LYS A 8 -5.49 -18.12 3.10
CA LYS A 8 -5.13 -16.91 2.36
C LYS A 8 -6.33 -15.97 2.17
N ILE A 9 -7.50 -16.50 1.84
CA ILE A 9 -8.73 -15.71 1.67
C ILE A 9 -9.16 -15.09 3.00
N THR A 10 -9.21 -15.88 4.07
CA THR A 10 -9.61 -15.39 5.40
C THR A 10 -8.65 -14.31 5.91
N LEU A 11 -7.34 -14.54 5.79
CA LEU A 11 -6.33 -13.58 6.22
C LEU A 11 -6.38 -12.29 5.37
N SER A 12 -6.60 -12.42 4.05
CA SER A 12 -6.76 -11.25 3.17
C SER A 12 -7.99 -10.41 3.55
N GLY A 13 -9.11 -11.06 3.89
CA GLY A 13 -10.31 -10.38 4.39
C GLY A 13 -10.06 -9.66 5.72
N LEU A 14 -9.34 -10.29 6.65
CA LEU A 14 -8.94 -9.67 7.91
C LEU A 14 -8.04 -8.45 7.69
N LEU A 15 -7.03 -8.58 6.81
CA LEU A 15 -6.12 -7.48 6.48
C LEU A 15 -6.83 -6.33 5.75
N LEU A 16 -7.84 -6.65 4.91
CA LEU A 16 -8.70 -5.64 4.30
C LEU A 16 -9.48 -4.86 5.36
N ALA A 17 -10.09 -5.56 6.32
CA ALA A 17 -10.81 -4.92 7.42
C ALA A 17 -9.88 -4.04 8.26
N LEU A 18 -8.68 -4.51 8.58
CA LEU A 18 -7.66 -3.71 9.26
C LEU A 18 -7.26 -2.47 8.44
N GLY A 19 -7.13 -2.59 7.12
CA GLY A 19 -6.83 -1.45 6.24
C GLY A 19 -7.90 -0.36 6.28
N ILE A 20 -9.16 -0.74 6.47
CA ILE A 20 -10.28 0.21 6.62
C ILE A 20 -10.28 0.84 8.02
N VAL A 21 -10.04 0.05 9.07
CA VAL A 21 -10.19 0.48 10.48
C VAL A 21 -8.97 1.26 10.99
N LEU A 22 -7.74 0.86 10.66
CA LEU A 22 -6.52 1.49 11.18
C LEU A 22 -6.47 3.02 11.02
N PRO A 23 -6.89 3.61 9.88
CA PRO A 23 -6.90 5.07 9.75
C PRO A 23 -7.86 5.79 10.69
N PHE A 24 -8.86 5.10 11.26
CA PHE A 24 -9.72 5.69 12.30
C PHE A 24 -8.99 5.80 13.64
N LEU A 25 -8.19 4.81 13.97
CA LEU A 25 -7.43 4.78 15.23
C LEU A 25 -6.34 5.86 15.26
N THR A 26 -5.79 6.21 14.11
CA THR A 26 -4.74 7.25 14.01
C THR A 26 -5.30 8.66 13.88
N GLY A 27 -6.60 8.81 13.64
CA GLY A 27 -7.23 10.11 13.41
C GLY A 27 -6.88 10.72 12.04
N MET A 28 -7.59 11.79 11.66
CA MET A 28 -7.47 12.37 10.31
C MET A 28 -6.08 12.98 10.04
N GLN A 29 -5.45 13.61 11.04
CA GLN A 29 -4.17 14.31 10.87
C GLN A 29 -3.00 13.32 10.80
N LEU A 30 -2.92 12.38 11.73
CA LEU A 30 -1.87 11.36 11.76
C LEU A 30 -2.08 10.28 10.68
N GLY A 31 -3.31 10.05 10.25
CA GLY A 31 -3.62 9.08 9.20
C GLY A 31 -3.01 9.42 7.84
N SER A 32 -2.90 10.70 7.50
CA SER A 32 -2.24 11.15 6.27
C SER A 32 -0.72 11.01 6.31
N VAL A 33 -0.12 11.17 7.49
CA VAL A 33 1.33 11.11 7.70
C VAL A 33 1.83 9.67 7.86
N LEU A 34 1.14 8.87 8.67
CA LEU A 34 1.54 7.48 8.97
C LEU A 34 1.11 6.47 7.89
N CYS A 35 0.16 6.86 7.04
CA CYS A 35 -0.38 6.00 5.98
C CYS A 35 -0.70 4.57 6.48
N PRO A 36 -1.47 4.40 7.57
CA PRO A 36 -1.64 3.11 8.25
C PRO A 36 -2.33 2.06 7.38
N MET A 37 -3.09 2.46 6.37
CA MET A 37 -3.74 1.58 5.40
C MET A 37 -2.73 0.77 4.58
N HIS A 38 -1.51 1.28 4.37
CA HIS A 38 -0.49 0.64 3.55
C HIS A 38 0.06 -0.64 4.19
N ILE A 39 0.17 -0.67 5.54
CA ILE A 39 0.76 -1.79 6.29
C ILE A 39 0.01 -3.11 6.02
N PRO A 40 -1.33 -3.21 6.18
CA PRO A 40 -2.05 -4.44 5.91
C PRO A 40 -1.94 -4.92 4.46
N ILE A 41 -1.86 -3.99 3.51
CA ILE A 41 -1.79 -4.32 2.09
C ILE A 41 -0.42 -4.89 1.72
N LEU A 42 0.67 -4.26 2.19
CA LEU A 42 2.02 -4.77 2.02
C LEU A 42 2.18 -6.15 2.68
N LEU A 43 1.67 -6.33 3.91
CA LEU A 43 1.64 -7.61 4.60
C LEU A 43 0.85 -8.67 3.82
N CYS A 44 -0.30 -8.30 3.28
CA CYS A 44 -1.09 -9.23 2.47
C CYS A 44 -0.32 -9.70 1.24
N GLY A 45 0.34 -8.78 0.53
CA GLY A 45 1.19 -9.14 -0.61
C GLY A 45 2.26 -10.15 -0.23
N ILE A 46 2.98 -9.92 0.87
CA ILE A 46 4.07 -10.77 1.32
C ILE A 46 3.59 -12.12 1.86
N ILE A 47 2.51 -12.15 2.66
CA ILE A 47 2.05 -13.37 3.35
C ILE A 47 1.11 -14.19 2.47
N CYS A 48 0.08 -13.57 1.88
CA CYS A 48 -0.94 -14.27 1.10
C CYS A 48 -0.53 -14.45 -0.37
N GLY A 49 0.40 -13.61 -0.86
CA GLY A 49 0.89 -13.58 -2.23
C GLY A 49 0.38 -12.39 -3.03
N TRP A 50 1.08 -12.11 -4.13
CA TRP A 50 0.87 -10.91 -4.95
C TRP A 50 -0.57 -10.73 -5.47
N GLN A 51 -1.27 -11.83 -5.78
CA GLN A 51 -2.65 -11.80 -6.28
C GLN A 51 -3.61 -11.20 -5.25
N TYR A 52 -3.52 -11.67 -4.01
CA TYR A 52 -4.34 -11.17 -2.91
C TYR A 52 -3.96 -9.74 -2.52
N GLY A 53 -2.65 -9.44 -2.48
CA GLY A 53 -2.16 -8.09 -2.23
C GLY A 53 -2.66 -7.08 -3.25
N LEU A 54 -2.62 -7.42 -4.55
CA LEU A 54 -3.16 -6.59 -5.61
C LEU A 54 -4.65 -6.33 -5.43
N LEU A 55 -5.44 -7.38 -5.21
CA LEU A 55 -6.89 -7.27 -5.07
C LEU A 55 -7.29 -6.39 -3.90
N ILE A 56 -6.77 -6.65 -2.69
CA ILE A 56 -7.12 -5.82 -1.54
C ILE A 56 -6.57 -4.41 -1.63
N GLY A 57 -5.41 -4.22 -2.29
CA GLY A 57 -4.83 -2.91 -2.55
C GLY A 57 -5.73 -2.02 -3.40
N ILE A 58 -6.35 -2.58 -4.44
CA ILE A 58 -7.32 -1.86 -5.27
C ILE A 58 -8.62 -1.61 -4.53
N ILE A 59 -9.15 -2.62 -3.83
CA ILE A 59 -10.48 -2.59 -3.24
C ILE A 59 -10.50 -1.72 -1.97
N CYS A 60 -9.47 -1.76 -1.13
CA CYS A 60 -9.45 -1.15 0.20
C CYS A 60 -9.74 0.36 0.19
N PRO A 61 -9.07 1.22 -0.60
CA PRO A 61 -9.36 2.65 -0.61
C PRO A 61 -10.72 2.99 -1.19
N LEU A 62 -11.20 2.21 -2.17
CA LEU A 62 -12.54 2.38 -2.76
C LEU A 62 -13.63 2.04 -1.74
N LEU A 63 -13.54 0.87 -1.09
CA LEU A 63 -14.47 0.49 -0.03
C LEU A 63 -14.49 1.51 1.10
N ARG A 64 -13.32 1.96 1.54
CA ARG A 64 -13.24 2.96 2.60
C ARG A 64 -13.89 4.28 2.18
N SER A 65 -13.69 4.70 0.94
CA SER A 65 -14.35 5.90 0.40
C SER A 65 -15.87 5.77 0.40
N VAL A 66 -16.41 4.60 0.05
CA VAL A 66 -17.87 4.35 0.03
C VAL A 66 -18.45 4.25 1.45
N ILE A 67 -17.77 3.54 2.37
CA ILE A 67 -18.29 3.26 3.72
C ILE A 67 -18.14 4.49 4.62
N VAL A 68 -17.03 5.21 4.51
CA VAL A 68 -16.62 6.27 5.44
C VAL A 68 -16.76 7.66 4.85
N GLY A 69 -16.90 7.76 3.52
CA GLY A 69 -16.87 9.03 2.80
C GLY A 69 -15.48 9.63 2.64
N MET A 70 -14.43 8.95 3.10
CA MET A 70 -13.05 9.43 3.02
C MET A 70 -12.05 8.29 2.72
N PRO A 71 -11.09 8.52 1.83
CA PRO A 71 -10.83 9.72 1.01
C PRO A 71 -11.91 9.95 -0.07
N PRO A 72 -12.04 11.16 -0.63
CA PRO A 72 -12.96 11.39 -1.74
C PRO A 72 -12.62 10.47 -2.92
N ILE A 73 -13.66 9.94 -3.58
CA ILE A 73 -13.50 8.96 -4.66
C ILE A 73 -12.59 9.53 -5.75
N TYR A 74 -12.92 10.73 -6.23
CA TYR A 74 -12.12 11.46 -7.21
C TYR A 74 -11.47 12.68 -6.55
N PRO A 75 -10.21 12.90 -6.76
CA PRO A 75 -9.22 12.10 -7.49
C PRO A 75 -8.46 11.11 -6.58
N THR A 76 -8.71 11.15 -5.25
CA THR A 76 -7.80 10.57 -4.25
C THR A 76 -7.95 9.06 -4.13
N ALA A 77 -9.17 8.51 -3.97
CA ALA A 77 -9.34 7.07 -3.78
C ALA A 77 -8.90 6.28 -5.03
N ILE A 78 -9.16 6.81 -6.23
CA ILE A 78 -8.72 6.18 -7.48
C ILE A 78 -7.19 6.13 -7.58
N SER A 79 -6.52 7.25 -7.32
CA SER A 79 -5.05 7.28 -7.35
C SER A 79 -4.42 6.39 -6.26
N MET A 80 -5.01 6.35 -5.07
CA MET A 80 -4.59 5.45 -3.99
C MET A 80 -4.85 3.98 -4.33
N SER A 81 -5.90 3.65 -5.06
CA SER A 81 -6.17 2.25 -5.48
C SER A 81 -5.08 1.71 -6.38
N VAL A 82 -4.60 2.53 -7.30
CA VAL A 82 -3.46 2.15 -8.16
C VAL A 82 -2.18 2.02 -7.34
N GLU A 83 -1.90 2.97 -6.47
CA GLU A 83 -0.73 2.96 -5.58
C GLU A 83 -0.69 1.70 -4.72
N LEU A 84 -1.77 1.44 -3.97
CA LEU A 84 -1.86 0.31 -3.06
C LEU A 84 -1.95 -1.04 -3.78
N GLY A 85 -2.55 -1.06 -4.96
CA GLY A 85 -2.52 -2.23 -5.84
C GLY A 85 -1.09 -2.60 -6.25
N ILE A 86 -0.28 -1.59 -6.66
CA ILE A 86 1.13 -1.79 -6.98
C ILE A 86 1.92 -2.22 -5.73
N TYR A 87 1.64 -1.66 -4.56
CA TYR A 87 2.26 -2.07 -3.30
C TYR A 87 2.06 -3.55 -3.01
N GLY A 88 0.81 -4.01 -3.04
CA GLY A 88 0.49 -5.41 -2.77
C GLY A 88 1.05 -6.36 -3.85
N PHE A 89 0.99 -5.95 -5.11
CA PHE A 89 1.53 -6.72 -6.23
C PHE A 89 3.05 -6.86 -6.15
N VAL A 90 3.77 -5.75 -6.08
CA VAL A 90 5.24 -5.72 -6.15
C VAL A 90 5.85 -6.35 -4.91
N SER A 91 5.34 -6.01 -3.71
CA SER A 91 5.84 -6.59 -2.46
C SER A 91 5.71 -8.12 -2.44
N GLY A 92 4.54 -8.63 -2.84
CA GLY A 92 4.30 -10.08 -2.89
C GLY A 92 5.13 -10.78 -3.95
N LEU A 93 5.18 -10.23 -5.16
CA LEU A 93 5.91 -10.84 -6.28
C LEU A 93 7.41 -10.89 -6.04
N LEU A 94 8.00 -9.79 -5.56
CA LEU A 94 9.43 -9.73 -5.26
C LEU A 94 9.79 -10.63 -4.07
N PHE A 95 8.96 -10.61 -3.02
CA PHE A 95 9.19 -11.46 -1.85
C PHE A 95 9.17 -12.95 -2.25
N GLU A 96 8.19 -13.39 -3.02
CA GLU A 96 8.09 -14.78 -3.50
C GLU A 96 9.30 -15.17 -4.36
N LYS A 97 9.72 -14.30 -5.29
CA LYS A 97 10.85 -14.57 -6.18
C LYS A 97 12.21 -14.57 -5.46
N LEU A 98 12.40 -13.64 -4.51
CA LEU A 98 13.68 -13.48 -3.84
C LEU A 98 13.88 -14.46 -2.69
N LYS A 99 12.81 -14.88 -2.01
CA LYS A 99 12.84 -15.87 -0.94
C LYS A 99 13.47 -17.21 -1.40
N ASN A 100 13.33 -17.54 -2.69
CA ASN A 100 13.87 -18.77 -3.26
C ASN A 100 15.39 -18.67 -3.59
N LYS A 101 16.03 -17.51 -3.38
CA LYS A 101 17.42 -17.27 -3.77
C LYS A 101 18.45 -17.34 -2.65
N ASN A 102 18.20 -18.09 -1.56
CA ASN A 102 19.11 -18.21 -0.40
C ASN A 102 19.60 -16.86 0.19
N LEU A 103 18.81 -15.81 0.04
CA LEU A 103 19.10 -14.49 0.60
C LEU A 103 18.57 -14.42 2.04
N ASN A 104 19.20 -13.57 2.84
CA ASN A 104 18.70 -13.29 4.19
C ASN A 104 17.26 -12.75 4.11
N LEU A 105 16.36 -13.33 4.93
CA LEU A 105 14.94 -12.97 4.94
C LEU A 105 14.71 -11.47 5.16
N LEU A 106 15.51 -10.86 6.02
CA LEU A 106 15.51 -9.41 6.24
C LEU A 106 15.78 -8.62 4.95
N LEU A 107 16.82 -8.99 4.21
CA LEU A 107 17.18 -8.37 2.94
C LEU A 107 16.04 -8.51 1.91
N VAL A 108 15.44 -9.70 1.83
CA VAL A 108 14.30 -9.95 0.94
C VAL A 108 13.12 -9.04 1.29
N CYS A 109 12.81 -8.89 2.58
CA CYS A 109 11.76 -7.98 3.06
C CYS A 109 12.06 -6.53 2.63
N PHE A 110 13.25 -6.02 2.94
CA PHE A 110 13.61 -4.63 2.63
C PHE A 110 13.58 -4.34 1.13
N ILE A 111 14.18 -5.21 0.31
CA ILE A 111 14.17 -5.03 -1.15
C ILE A 111 12.72 -5.02 -1.68
N SER A 112 11.89 -5.95 -1.21
CA SER A 112 10.49 -6.03 -1.64
C SER A 112 9.68 -4.80 -1.22
N LEU A 113 9.87 -4.30 0.01
CA LEU A 113 9.17 -3.13 0.53
C LEU A 113 9.61 -1.84 -0.15
N ILE A 114 10.92 -1.61 -0.27
CA ILE A 114 11.45 -0.38 -0.89
C ILE A 114 11.03 -0.32 -2.36
N SER A 115 11.17 -1.44 -3.10
CA SER A 115 10.75 -1.49 -4.50
C SER A 115 9.26 -1.26 -4.66
N ALA A 116 8.43 -1.85 -3.79
CA ALA A 116 6.99 -1.66 -3.81
C ALA A 116 6.62 -0.19 -3.55
N GLN A 117 7.22 0.44 -2.53
CA GLN A 117 6.97 1.83 -2.18
C GLN A 117 7.39 2.79 -3.30
N LEU A 118 8.55 2.59 -3.91
CA LEU A 118 9.00 3.43 -5.02
C LEU A 118 8.08 3.32 -6.23
N LEU A 119 7.77 2.09 -6.66
CA LEU A 119 6.93 1.86 -7.83
C LEU A 119 5.48 2.30 -7.60
N GLY A 120 4.94 2.08 -6.40
CA GLY A 120 3.59 2.54 -6.08
C GLY A 120 3.48 4.06 -6.03
N ARG A 121 4.48 4.77 -5.47
CA ARG A 121 4.54 6.24 -5.51
C ARG A 121 4.60 6.81 -6.92
N LEU A 122 5.40 6.17 -7.78
CA LEU A 122 5.44 6.53 -9.20
C LEU A 122 4.07 6.30 -9.87
N GLY A 123 3.42 5.16 -9.58
CA GLY A 123 2.07 4.86 -10.08
C GLY A 123 1.04 5.89 -9.61
N TRP A 124 1.05 6.25 -8.32
CA TRP A 124 0.20 7.30 -7.77
C TRP A 124 0.42 8.65 -8.45
N GLY A 125 1.69 9.05 -8.59
CA GLY A 125 2.06 10.30 -9.27
C GLY A 125 1.61 10.34 -10.72
N LEU A 126 1.78 9.23 -11.45
CA LEU A 126 1.36 9.11 -12.85
C LEU A 126 -0.16 9.28 -12.98
N VAL A 127 -0.94 8.59 -12.15
CA VAL A 127 -2.40 8.69 -12.16
C VAL A 127 -2.86 10.11 -11.81
N ARG A 128 -2.26 10.73 -10.79
CA ARG A 128 -2.56 12.12 -10.40
C ARG A 128 -2.22 13.10 -11.50
N PHE A 129 -1.10 12.89 -12.20
CA PHE A 129 -0.70 13.72 -13.34
C PHE A 129 -1.71 13.59 -14.50
N ILE A 130 -2.09 12.37 -14.89
CA ILE A 130 -3.09 12.14 -15.93
C ILE A 130 -4.43 12.79 -15.56
N MET A 131 -4.88 12.64 -14.30
CA MET A 131 -6.10 13.28 -13.82
C MET A 131 -6.01 14.82 -13.89
N GLY A 132 -4.86 15.39 -13.56
CA GLY A 132 -4.62 16.84 -13.67
C GLY A 132 -4.63 17.36 -15.11
N LEU A 133 -4.30 16.53 -16.11
CA LEU A 133 -4.42 16.89 -17.53
C LEU A 133 -5.88 16.90 -18.00
N ILE A 134 -6.72 16.01 -17.46
CA ILE A 134 -8.14 15.91 -17.80
C ILE A 134 -8.94 17.01 -17.09
N ASP A 135 -8.66 17.20 -15.80
CA ASP A 135 -9.35 18.17 -14.95
C ASP A 135 -8.41 19.31 -14.56
N LYS A 136 -8.53 20.42 -15.26
CA LYS A 136 -7.70 21.63 -15.03
C LYS A 136 -7.91 22.27 -13.66
N THR A 137 -8.94 21.90 -12.92
CA THR A 137 -9.17 22.36 -11.54
C THR A 137 -8.25 21.66 -10.53
N ASN A 138 -7.73 20.49 -10.87
CA ASN A 138 -6.85 19.66 -10.03
C ASN A 138 -5.42 19.60 -10.59
N VAL A 139 -4.82 20.75 -10.89
CA VAL A 139 -3.46 20.82 -11.45
C VAL A 139 -2.47 20.16 -10.47
N PHE A 140 -1.84 19.08 -10.93
CA PHE A 140 -0.85 18.34 -10.17
C PHE A 140 0.56 18.68 -10.65
N THR A 141 1.29 19.44 -9.83
CA THR A 141 2.66 19.88 -10.14
C THR A 141 3.70 18.88 -9.64
N PHE A 142 4.90 18.91 -10.25
CA PHE A 142 6.01 18.06 -9.80
C PHE A 142 6.41 18.33 -8.34
N SER A 143 6.32 19.57 -7.89
CA SER A 143 6.54 19.93 -6.47
C SER A 143 5.50 19.31 -5.54
N ALA A 144 4.22 19.25 -5.96
CA ALA A 144 3.16 18.58 -5.21
C ALA A 144 3.38 17.06 -5.16
N PHE A 145 3.94 16.48 -6.23
CA PHE A 145 4.35 15.07 -6.23
C PHE A 145 5.44 14.78 -5.21
N LEU A 146 6.55 15.52 -5.24
CA LEU A 146 7.66 15.34 -4.31
C LEU A 146 7.24 15.53 -2.84
N SER A 147 6.44 16.56 -2.59
CA SER A 147 5.89 16.84 -1.26
C SER A 147 5.02 15.69 -0.76
N GLY A 148 4.02 15.28 -1.53
CA GLY A 148 3.08 14.24 -1.12
C GLY A 148 3.68 12.84 -1.07
N ALA A 149 4.54 12.51 -2.04
CA ALA A 149 5.14 11.19 -2.13
C ALA A 149 6.23 10.94 -1.08
N PHE A 150 7.03 11.95 -0.74
CA PHE A 150 8.23 11.76 0.09
C PHE A 150 8.24 12.63 1.35
N ILE A 151 8.01 13.95 1.23
CA ILE A 151 8.17 14.87 2.37
C ILE A 151 7.11 14.67 3.44
N VAL A 152 5.84 14.47 3.08
CA VAL A 152 4.76 14.26 4.05
C VAL A 152 4.70 12.82 4.51
N ALA A 153 4.97 11.86 3.64
CA ALA A 153 4.80 10.44 3.91
C ALA A 153 6.03 9.74 4.52
N TRP A 154 7.18 10.44 4.72
CA TRP A 154 8.40 9.82 5.23
C TRP A 154 8.24 9.10 6.59
N PRO A 155 7.43 9.60 7.56
CA PRO A 155 7.27 8.88 8.81
C PRO A 155 6.50 7.56 8.63
N GLY A 156 5.51 7.58 7.72
CA GLY A 156 4.78 6.36 7.34
C GLY A 156 5.68 5.33 6.63
N ILE A 157 6.56 5.79 5.74
CA ILE A 157 7.54 4.93 5.06
C ILE A 157 8.46 4.26 6.08
N LEU A 158 9.03 5.02 7.02
CA LEU A 158 9.88 4.49 8.08
C LEU A 158 9.14 3.49 8.98
N ALA A 159 7.91 3.84 9.41
CA ALA A 159 7.09 2.94 10.21
C ALA A 159 6.84 1.60 9.50
N GLN A 160 6.54 1.62 8.21
CA GLN A 160 6.32 0.42 7.40
C GLN A 160 7.60 -0.42 7.28
N LEU A 161 8.76 0.22 7.07
CA LEU A 161 10.06 -0.47 6.97
C LEU A 161 10.52 -1.09 8.29
N ILE A 162 10.02 -0.63 9.43
CA ILE A 162 10.32 -1.20 10.75
C ILE A 162 9.28 -2.26 11.13
N ILE A 163 8.00 -1.92 11.06
CA ILE A 163 6.91 -2.79 11.55
C ILE A 163 6.78 -4.06 10.71
N ILE A 164 6.84 -3.94 9.38
CA ILE A 164 6.58 -5.10 8.51
C ILE A 164 7.65 -6.19 8.65
N PRO A 165 8.96 -5.89 8.62
CA PRO A 165 9.98 -6.92 8.85
C PRO A 165 9.89 -7.59 10.22
N ILE A 166 9.57 -6.83 11.28
CA ILE A 166 9.37 -7.39 12.63
C ILE A 166 8.23 -8.41 12.61
N LEU A 167 7.09 -8.08 12.01
CA LEU A 167 5.93 -8.98 11.93
C LEU A 167 6.15 -10.22 11.05
N ILE A 168 7.10 -10.18 10.12
CA ILE A 168 7.39 -11.32 9.23
C ILE A 168 8.41 -12.26 9.85
N ILE A 169 9.30 -11.76 10.71
CA ILE A 169 10.39 -12.53 11.31
C ILE A 169 9.98 -13.13 12.65
N SER A 170 9.05 -12.49 13.39
CA SER A 170 8.50 -13.05 14.64
C SER A 170 7.65 -14.28 14.36
#